data_477ed85decbea50d15babbd1ef05cdd4
#
_entry.id   477ed85decbea50d15babbd1ef05cdd4
#
_cell.length_a   1.000
_cell.length_b   1.000
_cell.length_c   1.000
_cell.angle_alpha   90.00
_cell.angle_beta   90.00
_cell.angle_gamma   90.00
#
_symmetry.space_group_name_H-M   'P 1'
#
loop_
_entity.id
_entity.type
_entity.pdbx_description
1 polymer ?
#
loop_
_entity_poly.entity_id
_entity_poly.type
_entity_poly.pdbx_seq_one_letter_code
_entity_poly.pdbx_strand_id
1 'polypeptide(L)'
;MAKLGEVCDILNGYAFKSNQYTTSGVRIIRISNVQKGYIEDKSPVYYPCDDENVKKYELKQNDLLISLTGNVGRTALLEEKFLPAALNQRVSCVRLKEPDKVLKTYLFHLLNSDYFEQQCMKAAEGVAQKNLSPKWLFEYKIPIYSIERQKEISNTLDKIDLLIILRKQQLAKLDELVKARFVEMFGNPSNNSLGFPYEPLSNCLLSIENGKSFVCSNDMRQEENPAILKLSAVTYGVYQQDENKAILDSSMFVKSAEVHKGDLLFTRKNTPELVGMCAYVNDTAPNLMMPDLIFRLNTNEKINKIFLWKLINHEFFRGKIQNIATGSAKSMSNISKERLEKLAIILPPLHLQNDFATLVERVDQQKQTVQQSLEKLELMKKALMQEYFG
;
A
#
# COMPACT_ATOMS: atom_id res chain seq x y z
N MET A 1 -19.67 24.46 -21.29
CA MET A 1 -18.23 24.69 -20.97
C MET A 1 -18.05 26.09 -20.44
N ALA A 2 -17.37 26.28 -19.31
CA ALA A 2 -16.95 27.58 -18.77
C ALA A 2 -15.47 27.53 -18.42
N LYS A 3 -14.80 28.69 -18.35
CA LYS A 3 -13.45 28.74 -17.80
C LYS A 3 -13.49 28.58 -16.27
N LEU A 4 -12.51 27.88 -15.69
CA LEU A 4 -12.45 27.68 -14.25
C LEU A 4 -12.41 29.05 -13.52
N GLY A 5 -11.67 30.04 -14.05
CA GLY A 5 -11.60 31.38 -13.49
C GLY A 5 -12.88 32.22 -13.60
N GLU A 6 -13.87 31.82 -14.41
CA GLU A 6 -15.17 32.47 -14.45
C GLU A 6 -16.04 32.08 -13.26
N VAL A 7 -15.88 30.85 -12.76
CA VAL A 7 -16.70 30.30 -11.67
C VAL A 7 -15.94 30.18 -10.33
N CYS A 8 -14.60 30.37 -10.35
CA CYS A 8 -13.74 30.26 -9.19
C CYS A 8 -12.73 31.40 -9.10
N ASP A 9 -12.38 31.79 -7.87
CA ASP A 9 -11.15 32.53 -7.59
C ASP A 9 -9.97 31.56 -7.55
N ILE A 10 -8.88 31.93 -8.24
CA ILE A 10 -7.64 31.16 -8.26
C ILE A 10 -6.59 31.99 -7.50
N LEU A 11 -6.30 31.55 -6.29
CA LEU A 11 -5.40 32.22 -5.36
C LEU A 11 -4.02 31.57 -5.42
N ASN A 12 -2.98 32.40 -5.48
CA ASN A 12 -1.59 31.96 -5.43
C ASN A 12 -1.06 32.08 -4.01
N GLY A 13 -0.19 31.15 -3.62
CA GLY A 13 0.43 31.21 -2.30
C GLY A 13 1.68 32.08 -2.23
N TYR A 14 2.23 32.18 -1.03
CA TYR A 14 3.41 33.01 -0.71
C TYR A 14 4.67 32.14 -0.52
N ALA A 15 5.85 32.72 -0.83
CA ALA A 15 7.15 32.09 -0.64
C ALA A 15 7.63 32.19 0.80
N PHE A 16 7.02 31.42 1.71
CA PHE A 16 7.44 31.38 3.11
C PHE A 16 8.89 30.91 3.23
N LYS A 17 9.73 31.69 3.92
CA LYS A 17 11.15 31.41 4.08
C LYS A 17 11.37 30.26 5.09
N SER A 18 12.09 29.23 4.71
CA SER A 18 12.32 28.06 5.56
C SER A 18 13.10 28.33 6.84
N ASN A 19 13.94 29.37 6.85
CA ASN A 19 14.67 29.82 8.06
C ASN A 19 13.79 30.52 9.09
N GLN A 20 12.53 30.80 8.77
CA GLN A 20 11.53 31.38 9.66
C GLN A 20 10.47 30.39 10.11
N TYR A 21 10.63 29.12 9.73
CA TYR A 21 9.71 28.07 10.20
C TYR A 21 9.84 27.84 11.69
N THR A 22 8.68 27.67 12.33
CA THR A 22 8.51 27.42 13.76
C THR A 22 7.93 26.03 14.00
N THR A 23 7.92 25.58 15.24
CA THR A 23 7.34 24.29 15.65
C THR A 23 5.84 24.38 15.97
N SER A 24 5.30 25.60 16.05
CA SER A 24 3.88 25.88 16.31
C SER A 24 3.47 27.20 15.65
N GLY A 25 2.17 27.42 15.49
CA GLY A 25 1.61 28.62 14.86
C GLY A 25 0.64 28.28 13.74
N VAL A 26 0.67 29.05 12.64
CA VAL A 26 -0.13 28.77 11.45
C VAL A 26 0.60 27.81 10.53
N ARG A 27 -0.06 26.71 10.19
CA ARG A 27 0.48 25.65 9.33
C ARG A 27 0.70 26.14 7.90
N ILE A 28 1.85 25.83 7.31
CA ILE A 28 2.11 26.12 5.90
C ILE A 28 1.80 24.91 5.06
N ILE A 29 0.78 24.99 4.22
CA ILE A 29 0.44 23.93 3.27
C ILE A 29 1.35 24.04 2.06
N ARG A 30 2.25 23.06 1.96
CA ARG A 30 3.27 22.96 0.90
C ARG A 30 2.84 21.93 -0.14
N ILE A 31 3.54 21.92 -1.27
CA ILE A 31 3.29 20.96 -2.36
C ILE A 31 3.36 19.49 -1.90
N SER A 32 4.25 19.16 -0.99
CA SER A 32 4.37 17.80 -0.42
C SER A 32 3.12 17.37 0.36
N ASN A 33 2.32 18.31 0.82
CA ASN A 33 1.10 18.03 1.57
C ASN A 33 -0.08 17.69 0.65
N VAL A 34 -0.10 18.20 -0.60
CA VAL A 34 -1.24 18.00 -1.52
C VAL A 34 -1.06 16.68 -2.26
N GLN A 35 -1.89 15.69 -1.93
CA GLN A 35 -1.98 14.41 -2.60
C GLN A 35 -3.27 14.33 -3.44
N LYS A 36 -3.42 13.29 -4.23
CA LYS A 36 -4.63 13.09 -5.04
C LYS A 36 -5.82 12.73 -4.13
N GLY A 37 -6.72 13.69 -3.93
CA GLY A 37 -7.93 13.54 -3.13
C GLY A 37 -7.79 13.89 -1.64
N TYR A 38 -6.58 14.06 -1.08
CA TYR A 38 -6.40 14.29 0.36
C TYR A 38 -5.15 15.11 0.69
N ILE A 39 -5.10 15.64 1.91
CA ILE A 39 -3.92 16.30 2.47
C ILE A 39 -3.14 15.30 3.32
N GLU A 40 -1.83 15.18 3.06
CA GLU A 40 -0.90 14.41 3.88
C GLU A 40 0.10 15.36 4.56
N ASP A 41 0.31 15.21 5.86
CA ASP A 41 1.21 16.08 6.61
C ASP A 41 2.08 15.28 7.61
N LYS A 42 3.07 14.57 7.05
CA LYS A 42 4.04 13.78 7.82
C LYS A 42 5.10 14.63 8.53
N SER A 43 5.32 15.86 8.05
CA SER A 43 6.35 16.76 8.57
C SER A 43 5.83 18.17 8.57
N PRO A 44 4.93 18.53 9.52
CA PRO A 44 4.30 19.85 9.57
C PRO A 44 5.34 20.93 9.82
N VAL A 45 5.16 22.07 9.16
CA VAL A 45 5.90 23.32 9.40
C VAL A 45 4.92 24.44 9.62
N TYR A 46 5.32 25.37 10.48
CA TYR A 46 4.45 26.47 10.90
C TYR A 46 5.14 27.82 10.71
N TYR A 47 4.37 28.87 10.80
CA TYR A 47 4.82 30.25 10.75
C TYR A 47 4.20 31.02 11.91
N PRO A 48 4.83 32.15 12.39
CA PRO A 48 4.26 32.95 13.44
C PRO A 48 2.87 33.51 13.08
N CYS A 49 1.94 33.49 14.04
CA CYS A 49 0.55 33.90 13.81
C CYS A 49 0.38 35.39 13.52
N ASP A 50 1.33 36.22 13.91
CA ASP A 50 1.34 37.67 13.75
C ASP A 50 1.90 38.15 12.40
N ASP A 51 2.50 37.25 11.62
CA ASP A 51 3.03 37.56 10.29
C ASP A 51 1.92 37.98 9.33
N GLU A 52 2.08 39.14 8.69
CA GLU A 52 1.08 39.68 7.77
C GLU A 52 0.82 38.82 6.54
N ASN A 53 1.84 38.10 6.04
CA ASN A 53 1.69 37.20 4.90
C ASN A 53 0.85 35.97 5.27
N VAL A 54 0.94 35.51 6.52
CA VAL A 54 0.09 34.43 7.01
C VAL A 54 -1.38 34.81 6.91
N LYS A 55 -1.74 36.01 7.37
CA LYS A 55 -3.11 36.56 7.29
C LYS A 55 -3.57 36.73 5.84
N LYS A 56 -2.69 37.27 4.98
CA LYS A 56 -3.00 37.53 3.57
C LYS A 56 -3.24 36.26 2.76
N TYR A 57 -2.53 35.14 3.09
CA TYR A 57 -2.59 33.88 2.38
C TYR A 57 -3.29 32.78 3.20
N GLU A 58 -4.15 33.16 4.12
CA GLU A 58 -4.92 32.28 4.97
C GLU A 58 -5.85 31.38 4.16
N LEU A 59 -5.85 30.11 4.54
CA LEU A 59 -6.71 29.09 3.99
C LEU A 59 -7.94 28.86 4.88
N LYS A 60 -9.03 28.44 4.26
CA LYS A 60 -10.31 28.13 4.90
C LYS A 60 -10.64 26.65 4.76
N GLN A 61 -11.45 26.16 5.67
CA GLN A 61 -12.00 24.82 5.57
C GLN A 61 -12.69 24.61 4.20
N ASN A 62 -12.44 23.45 3.62
CA ASN A 62 -12.95 23.07 2.29
C ASN A 62 -12.42 23.93 1.12
N ASP A 63 -11.30 24.62 1.27
CA ASP A 63 -10.56 25.16 0.13
C ASP A 63 -10.06 24.01 -0.74
N LEU A 64 -10.21 24.14 -2.06
CA LEU A 64 -9.63 23.20 -3.03
C LEU A 64 -8.19 23.63 -3.32
N LEU A 65 -7.24 22.75 -3.03
CA LEU A 65 -5.81 23.01 -3.20
C LEU A 65 -5.26 22.20 -4.35
N ILE A 66 -4.52 22.85 -5.25
CA ILE A 66 -3.93 22.23 -6.45
C ILE A 66 -2.42 22.39 -6.43
N SER A 67 -1.67 21.31 -6.64
CA SER A 67 -0.22 21.33 -6.77
C SER A 67 0.22 21.92 -8.11
N LEU A 68 1.14 22.89 -8.08
CA LEU A 68 1.60 23.62 -9.27
C LEU A 68 2.94 23.13 -9.81
N THR A 69 3.77 22.44 -9.02
CA THR A 69 5.11 21.96 -9.42
C THR A 69 5.33 20.51 -9.07
N GLY A 70 6.26 19.84 -9.72
CA GLY A 70 6.58 18.42 -9.51
C GLY A 70 5.44 17.52 -9.97
N ASN A 71 4.66 16.98 -9.04
CA ASN A 71 3.43 16.24 -9.35
C ASN A 71 2.27 17.22 -9.55
N VAL A 72 2.25 17.88 -10.69
CA VAL A 72 1.28 18.94 -11.01
C VAL A 72 -0.14 18.39 -11.14
N GLY A 73 -1.14 19.18 -10.76
CA GLY A 73 -2.56 18.86 -10.92
C GLY A 73 -3.16 17.97 -9.81
N ARG A 74 -2.37 17.55 -8.81
CA ARG A 74 -2.97 16.88 -7.64
C ARG A 74 -3.86 17.84 -6.91
N THR A 75 -5.08 17.42 -6.61
CA THR A 75 -6.10 18.25 -5.97
C THR A 75 -6.56 17.63 -4.66
N ALA A 76 -6.71 18.43 -3.62
CA ALA A 76 -7.22 18.01 -2.32
C ALA A 76 -8.14 19.07 -1.70
N LEU A 77 -9.07 18.62 -0.85
CA LEU A 77 -9.84 19.51 0.04
C LEU A 77 -9.10 19.72 1.36
N LEU A 78 -9.06 20.95 1.84
CA LEU A 78 -8.47 21.27 3.14
C LEU A 78 -9.46 20.93 4.25
N GLU A 79 -9.12 19.93 5.07
CA GLU A 79 -9.89 19.54 6.24
C GLU A 79 -9.65 20.47 7.43
N GLU A 80 -10.64 20.60 8.31
CA GLU A 80 -10.59 21.44 9.51
C GLU A 80 -9.38 21.16 10.43
N LYS A 81 -8.99 19.89 10.55
CA LYS A 81 -7.85 19.45 11.38
C LYS A 81 -6.50 20.07 11.01
N PHE A 82 -6.39 20.65 9.80
CA PHE A 82 -5.17 21.30 9.34
C PHE A 82 -5.17 22.81 9.58
N LEU A 83 -6.26 23.39 10.06
CA LEU A 83 -6.38 24.82 10.36
C LEU A 83 -5.81 25.16 11.76
N PRO A 84 -5.30 26.39 11.98
CA PRO A 84 -5.13 27.46 11.00
C PRO A 84 -4.00 27.17 10.02
N ALA A 85 -4.18 27.53 8.75
CA ALA A 85 -3.23 27.23 7.68
C ALA A 85 -3.07 28.38 6.68
N ALA A 86 -1.90 28.45 6.03
CA ALA A 86 -1.60 29.42 4.98
C ALA A 86 -1.02 28.73 3.73
N LEU A 87 -1.24 29.36 2.58
CA LEU A 87 -0.97 28.82 1.25
C LEU A 87 0.47 29.11 0.80
N ASN A 88 1.25 28.04 0.52
CA ASN A 88 2.61 28.17 -0.04
C ASN A 88 2.59 28.41 -1.56
N GLN A 89 3.58 29.14 -2.09
CA GLN A 89 3.71 29.56 -3.51
C GLN A 89 3.61 28.43 -4.56
N ARG A 90 3.87 27.17 -4.21
CA ARG A 90 3.79 26.03 -5.12
C ARG A 90 2.46 25.30 -5.11
N VAL A 91 1.49 25.88 -4.43
CA VAL A 91 0.11 25.39 -4.35
C VAL A 91 -0.82 26.53 -4.73
N SER A 92 -1.84 26.25 -5.52
CA SER A 92 -2.94 27.17 -5.80
C SER A 92 -4.16 26.79 -4.98
N CYS A 93 -4.91 27.78 -4.51
CA CYS A 93 -6.21 27.58 -3.87
C CYS A 93 -7.31 27.99 -4.83
N VAL A 94 -8.30 27.13 -5.03
CA VAL A 94 -9.47 27.36 -5.88
C VAL A 94 -10.71 27.51 -5.00
N ARG A 95 -11.33 28.69 -5.00
CA ARG A 95 -12.55 29.00 -4.24
C ARG A 95 -13.71 29.28 -5.18
N LEU A 96 -14.84 28.65 -4.95
CA LEU A 96 -16.04 28.90 -5.73
C LEU A 96 -16.56 30.33 -5.53
N LYS A 97 -16.85 31.02 -6.66
CA LYS A 97 -17.56 32.31 -6.68
C LYS A 97 -19.06 32.10 -6.90
N GLU A 98 -19.43 31.11 -7.71
CA GLU A 98 -20.74 30.88 -8.24
C GLU A 98 -21.30 29.52 -7.76
N PRO A 99 -21.63 29.38 -6.45
CA PRO A 99 -22.09 28.12 -5.88
C PRO A 99 -23.44 27.66 -6.46
N ASP A 100 -24.22 28.57 -7.03
CA ASP A 100 -25.48 28.29 -7.71
C ASP A 100 -25.27 27.69 -9.12
N LYS A 101 -24.09 27.82 -9.69
CA LYS A 101 -23.74 27.28 -11.02
C LYS A 101 -22.89 26.01 -10.93
N VAL A 102 -22.01 25.92 -9.92
CA VAL A 102 -21.08 24.80 -9.75
C VAL A 102 -21.05 24.33 -8.32
N LEU A 103 -21.28 23.03 -8.10
CA LEU A 103 -21.15 22.42 -6.78
C LEU A 103 -19.68 22.15 -6.46
N LYS A 104 -19.28 22.39 -5.22
CA LYS A 104 -17.92 22.14 -4.75
C LYS A 104 -17.54 20.66 -4.87
N THR A 105 -18.43 19.74 -4.52
CA THR A 105 -18.22 18.30 -4.64
C THR A 105 -18.02 17.86 -6.09
N TYR A 106 -18.83 18.41 -7.01
CA TYR A 106 -18.66 18.18 -8.44
C TYR A 106 -17.30 18.66 -8.94
N LEU A 107 -16.93 19.90 -8.58
CA LEU A 107 -15.63 20.48 -8.93
C LEU A 107 -14.46 19.67 -8.34
N PHE A 108 -14.60 19.19 -7.12
CA PHE A 108 -13.60 18.32 -6.48
C PHE A 108 -13.36 17.05 -7.28
N HIS A 109 -14.43 16.33 -7.69
CA HIS A 109 -14.27 15.13 -8.51
C HIS A 109 -13.68 15.43 -9.88
N LEU A 110 -14.14 16.50 -10.53
CA LEU A 110 -13.62 16.91 -11.84
C LEU A 110 -12.11 17.19 -11.76
N LEU A 111 -11.65 17.96 -10.77
CA LEU A 111 -10.22 18.29 -10.57
C LEU A 111 -9.38 17.12 -10.02
N ASN A 112 -10.00 16.03 -9.57
CA ASN A 112 -9.34 14.77 -9.20
C ASN A 112 -9.41 13.70 -10.32
N SER A 113 -9.98 14.04 -11.50
CA SER A 113 -10.00 13.13 -12.63
C SER A 113 -8.61 12.90 -13.22
N ASP A 114 -8.36 11.69 -13.72
CA ASP A 114 -7.13 11.39 -14.46
C ASP A 114 -6.99 12.28 -15.71
N TYR A 115 -8.12 12.65 -16.32
CA TYR A 115 -8.14 13.56 -17.45
C TYR A 115 -7.58 14.93 -17.08
N PHE A 116 -8.07 15.55 -15.98
CA PHE A 116 -7.54 16.83 -15.51
C PHE A 116 -6.04 16.76 -15.19
N GLU A 117 -5.61 15.73 -14.47
CA GLU A 117 -4.20 15.55 -14.13
C GLU A 117 -3.32 15.42 -15.40
N GLN A 118 -3.77 14.66 -16.41
CA GLN A 118 -3.09 14.56 -17.71
C GLN A 118 -3.03 15.91 -18.43
N GLN A 119 -4.09 16.71 -18.43
CA GLN A 119 -4.09 18.05 -19.02
C GLN A 119 -3.10 18.98 -18.30
N CYS A 120 -3.04 18.91 -16.96
CA CYS A 120 -2.04 19.64 -16.17
C CYS A 120 -0.61 19.22 -16.52
N MET A 121 -0.36 17.91 -16.64
CA MET A 121 0.96 17.40 -17.02
C MET A 121 1.37 17.85 -18.41
N LYS A 122 0.49 17.80 -19.40
CA LYS A 122 0.75 18.30 -20.77
C LYS A 122 1.03 19.80 -20.78
N ALA A 123 0.28 20.59 -20.02
CA ALA A 123 0.47 22.05 -19.93
C ALA A 123 1.79 22.43 -19.23
N ALA A 124 2.34 21.55 -18.40
CA ALA A 124 3.61 21.75 -17.71
C ALA A 124 4.82 21.18 -18.47
N GLU A 125 4.65 20.57 -19.64
CA GLU A 125 5.72 20.05 -20.50
C GLU A 125 6.51 21.18 -21.18
N GLY A 126 7.83 20.98 -21.33
CA GLY A 126 8.72 21.92 -22.04
C GLY A 126 9.61 22.78 -21.17
N VAL A 127 9.56 22.62 -19.83
CA VAL A 127 10.45 23.33 -18.87
C VAL A 127 11.25 22.29 -18.08
N ALA A 128 12.49 22.62 -17.74
CA ALA A 128 13.38 21.75 -16.95
C ALA A 128 12.76 21.29 -15.61
N GLN A 129 11.84 22.08 -15.05
CA GLN A 129 11.01 21.72 -13.91
C GLN A 129 9.53 21.91 -14.29
N LYS A 130 8.74 20.83 -14.24
CA LYS A 130 7.29 20.89 -14.48
C LYS A 130 6.64 21.94 -13.58
N ASN A 131 6.05 22.97 -14.17
CA ASN A 131 5.39 24.06 -13.46
C ASN A 131 4.12 24.49 -14.18
N LEU A 132 2.99 24.31 -13.51
CA LEU A 132 1.67 24.70 -14.00
C LEU A 132 1.41 26.17 -13.68
N SER A 133 1.10 27.00 -14.70
CA SER A 133 0.83 28.41 -14.46
C SER A 133 -0.58 28.63 -13.91
N PRO A 134 -0.77 29.53 -12.94
CA PRO A 134 -2.12 29.94 -12.48
C PRO A 134 -3.01 30.49 -13.60
N LYS A 135 -2.40 31.13 -14.61
CA LYS A 135 -3.12 31.61 -15.80
C LYS A 135 -3.74 30.46 -16.58
N TRP A 136 -3.01 29.33 -16.72
CA TRP A 136 -3.55 28.14 -17.36
C TRP A 136 -4.75 27.58 -16.60
N LEU A 137 -4.66 27.51 -15.26
CA LEU A 137 -5.81 27.10 -14.43
C LEU A 137 -7.01 28.02 -14.63
N PHE A 138 -6.79 29.32 -14.72
CA PHE A 138 -7.86 30.29 -14.98
C PHE A 138 -8.55 30.03 -16.32
N GLU A 139 -7.80 29.75 -17.37
CA GLU A 139 -8.29 29.51 -18.73
C GLU A 139 -8.81 28.08 -18.95
N TYR A 140 -8.55 27.15 -18.02
CA TYR A 140 -8.97 25.77 -18.15
C TYR A 140 -10.48 25.65 -18.25
N LYS A 141 -10.97 24.98 -19.32
CA LYS A 141 -12.39 24.85 -19.59
C LYS A 141 -12.95 23.60 -18.91
N ILE A 142 -14.00 23.80 -18.13
CA ILE A 142 -14.70 22.75 -17.41
C ILE A 142 -16.13 22.57 -17.95
N PRO A 143 -16.67 21.33 -17.97
CA PRO A 143 -18.08 21.12 -18.30
C PRO A 143 -18.96 21.63 -17.16
N ILE A 144 -20.03 22.38 -17.52
CA ILE A 144 -21.05 22.84 -16.58
C ILE A 144 -22.35 22.16 -16.96
N TYR A 145 -22.80 21.25 -16.11
CA TYR A 145 -24.11 20.59 -16.22
C TYR A 145 -25.14 21.36 -15.37
N SER A 146 -26.42 20.93 -15.44
CA SER A 146 -27.42 21.41 -14.48
C SER A 146 -27.02 21.02 -13.04
N ILE A 147 -27.48 21.78 -12.05
CA ILE A 147 -27.17 21.50 -10.63
C ILE A 147 -27.65 20.09 -10.22
N GLU A 148 -28.79 19.64 -10.75
CA GLU A 148 -29.33 18.31 -10.54
C GLU A 148 -28.36 17.24 -11.07
N ARG A 149 -27.83 17.42 -12.29
CA ARG A 149 -26.87 16.49 -12.88
C ARG A 149 -25.53 16.49 -12.14
N GLN A 150 -25.06 17.66 -11.68
CA GLN A 150 -23.86 17.76 -10.85
C GLN A 150 -24.03 17.01 -9.52
N LYS A 151 -25.21 17.10 -8.89
CA LYS A 151 -25.56 16.35 -7.66
C LYS A 151 -25.55 14.84 -7.91
N GLU A 152 -26.16 14.38 -9.01
CA GLU A 152 -26.16 12.95 -9.37
C GLU A 152 -24.74 12.41 -9.54
N ILE A 153 -23.89 13.11 -10.31
CA ILE A 153 -22.49 12.73 -10.54
C ILE A 153 -21.74 12.69 -9.21
N SER A 154 -21.81 13.75 -8.41
CA SER A 154 -21.12 13.83 -7.11
C SER A 154 -21.55 12.72 -6.17
N ASN A 155 -22.86 12.53 -5.99
CA ASN A 155 -23.41 11.50 -5.11
C ASN A 155 -23.01 10.08 -5.54
N THR A 156 -22.90 9.83 -6.85
CA THR A 156 -22.47 8.53 -7.37
C THR A 156 -21.00 8.29 -7.06
N LEU A 157 -20.12 9.28 -7.32
CA LEU A 157 -18.70 9.16 -7.06
C LEU A 157 -18.39 9.11 -5.57
N ASP A 158 -19.06 9.93 -4.74
CA ASP A 158 -18.92 9.91 -3.28
C ASP A 158 -19.29 8.53 -2.69
N LYS A 159 -20.37 7.90 -3.17
CA LYS A 159 -20.76 6.55 -2.75
C LYS A 159 -19.71 5.51 -3.12
N ILE A 160 -19.13 5.60 -4.31
CA ILE A 160 -18.08 4.67 -4.75
C ILE A 160 -16.83 4.88 -3.91
N ASP A 161 -16.42 6.12 -3.63
CA ASP A 161 -15.27 6.43 -2.78
C ASP A 161 -15.46 5.90 -1.36
N LEU A 162 -16.65 6.09 -0.80
CA LEU A 162 -16.98 5.52 0.52
C LEU A 162 -16.88 4.00 0.50
N LEU A 163 -17.42 3.32 -0.53
CA LEU A 163 -17.34 1.86 -0.63
C LEU A 163 -15.89 1.38 -0.75
N ILE A 164 -15.05 2.06 -1.52
CA ILE A 164 -13.61 1.77 -1.64
C ILE A 164 -12.93 1.88 -0.27
N ILE A 165 -13.17 2.96 0.47
CA ILE A 165 -12.65 3.16 1.83
C ILE A 165 -13.10 2.03 2.76
N LEU A 166 -14.38 1.70 2.76
CA LEU A 166 -14.95 0.64 3.61
C LEU A 166 -14.36 -0.74 3.27
N ARG A 167 -14.12 -1.06 1.98
CA ARG A 167 -13.47 -2.33 1.59
C ARG A 167 -12.02 -2.38 2.06
N LYS A 168 -11.25 -1.29 1.95
CA LYS A 168 -9.87 -1.21 2.48
C LYS A 168 -9.83 -1.38 4.00
N GLN A 169 -10.76 -0.77 4.71
CA GLN A 169 -10.90 -0.95 6.17
C GLN A 169 -11.31 -2.39 6.53
N GLN A 170 -12.20 -3.00 5.75
CA GLN A 170 -12.60 -4.39 5.96
C GLN A 170 -11.43 -5.36 5.81
N LEU A 171 -10.57 -5.18 4.79
CA LEU A 171 -9.35 -5.99 4.63
C LEU A 171 -8.42 -5.84 5.84
N ALA A 172 -8.17 -4.62 6.30
CA ALA A 172 -7.34 -4.37 7.47
C ALA A 172 -7.90 -5.05 8.75
N LYS A 173 -9.22 -4.95 8.96
CA LYS A 173 -9.89 -5.61 10.11
C LYS A 173 -9.83 -7.13 10.05
N LEU A 174 -9.88 -7.72 8.85
CA LEU A 174 -9.72 -9.17 8.68
C LEU A 174 -8.31 -9.63 9.07
N ASP A 175 -7.27 -8.82 8.75
CA ASP A 175 -5.89 -9.10 9.20
C ASP A 175 -5.75 -8.97 10.73
N GLU A 176 -6.34 -7.95 11.32
CA GLU A 176 -6.36 -7.76 12.78
C GLU A 176 -7.09 -8.91 13.49
N LEU A 177 -8.19 -9.41 12.93
CA LEU A 177 -8.94 -10.55 13.46
C LEU A 177 -8.06 -11.80 13.58
N VAL A 178 -7.30 -12.13 12.53
CA VAL A 178 -6.40 -13.29 12.56
C VAL A 178 -5.32 -13.13 13.64
N LYS A 179 -4.73 -11.94 13.77
CA LYS A 179 -3.72 -11.66 14.81
C LYS A 179 -4.32 -11.76 16.21
N ALA A 180 -5.47 -11.15 16.45
CA ALA A 180 -6.15 -11.19 17.74
C ALA A 180 -6.52 -12.62 18.13
N ARG A 181 -7.05 -13.42 17.18
CA ARG A 181 -7.40 -14.81 17.42
C ARG A 181 -6.18 -15.69 17.69
N PHE A 182 -5.05 -15.41 17.02
CA PHE A 182 -3.81 -16.10 17.34
C PHE A 182 -3.40 -15.88 18.82
N VAL A 183 -3.40 -14.63 19.27
CA VAL A 183 -3.04 -14.29 20.65
C VAL A 183 -4.04 -14.85 21.65
N GLU A 184 -5.33 -14.85 21.34
CA GLU A 184 -6.38 -15.44 22.20
C GLU A 184 -6.19 -16.96 22.38
N MET A 185 -5.88 -17.68 21.28
CA MET A 185 -5.77 -19.15 21.30
C MET A 185 -4.41 -19.63 21.79
N PHE A 186 -3.33 -18.91 21.50
CA PHE A 186 -1.96 -19.37 21.73
C PHE A 186 -1.13 -18.47 22.66
N GLY A 187 -1.71 -17.36 23.10
CA GLY A 187 -1.01 -16.38 23.92
C GLY A 187 0.07 -15.62 23.15
N ASN A 188 0.94 -14.94 23.89
CA ASN A 188 2.09 -14.25 23.28
C ASN A 188 3.23 -15.28 23.03
N PRO A 189 3.60 -15.53 21.76
CA PRO A 189 4.60 -16.55 21.43
C PRO A 189 6.05 -16.17 21.82
N SER A 190 6.32 -14.92 22.23
CA SER A 190 7.65 -14.53 22.68
C SER A 190 7.97 -15.11 24.06
N ASN A 191 7.01 -15.11 24.97
CA ASN A 191 7.14 -15.55 26.36
C ASN A 191 6.29 -16.78 26.69
N ASN A 192 5.56 -17.34 25.70
CA ASN A 192 4.70 -18.51 25.86
C ASN A 192 3.72 -18.36 27.04
N SER A 193 2.95 -17.30 27.05
CA SER A 193 2.09 -16.88 28.19
C SER A 193 1.06 -17.94 28.62
N LEU A 194 0.72 -18.91 27.74
CA LEU A 194 -0.20 -20.01 28.03
C LEU A 194 0.50 -21.32 28.43
N GLY A 195 1.86 -21.35 28.44
CA GLY A 195 2.64 -22.48 28.92
C GLY A 195 2.61 -23.73 28.04
N PHE A 196 2.44 -23.59 26.72
CA PHE A 196 2.55 -24.72 25.79
C PHE A 196 3.98 -25.32 25.80
N PRO A 197 4.16 -26.60 25.50
CA PRO A 197 5.49 -27.19 25.39
C PRO A 197 6.30 -26.49 24.29
N TYR A 198 7.62 -26.34 24.53
CA TYR A 198 8.55 -25.95 23.52
C TYR A 198 9.13 -27.16 22.82
N GLU A 199 9.19 -27.11 21.51
CA GLU A 199 9.84 -28.13 20.67
C GLU A 199 10.83 -27.47 19.71
N PRO A 200 11.98 -28.09 19.41
CA PRO A 200 12.81 -27.66 18.30
C PRO A 200 12.04 -27.89 16.99
N LEU A 201 12.15 -26.94 16.05
CA LEU A 201 11.44 -27.02 14.79
C LEU A 201 11.72 -28.33 14.00
N SER A 202 12.95 -28.90 14.17
CA SER A 202 13.30 -30.21 13.59
C SER A 202 12.33 -31.33 13.96
N ASN A 203 11.75 -31.32 15.17
CA ASN A 203 10.79 -32.32 15.61
C ASN A 203 9.40 -32.18 14.95
N CYS A 204 9.18 -31.07 14.25
CA CYS A 204 7.95 -30.74 13.56
C CYS A 204 8.09 -30.76 12.02
N LEU A 205 9.29 -31.07 11.49
CA LEU A 205 9.57 -31.12 10.07
C LEU A 205 9.94 -32.54 9.62
N LEU A 206 9.54 -32.88 8.40
CA LEU A 206 10.05 -34.02 7.66
C LEU A 206 11.36 -33.67 6.96
N SER A 207 11.41 -32.47 6.35
CA SER A 207 12.60 -31.98 5.65
C SER A 207 12.56 -30.47 5.43
N ILE A 208 13.74 -29.91 5.17
CA ILE A 208 13.91 -28.54 4.65
C ILE A 208 14.57 -28.65 3.27
N GLU A 209 13.88 -28.24 2.23
CA GLU A 209 14.38 -28.30 0.86
C GLU A 209 14.90 -26.93 0.40
N ASN A 210 15.92 -26.95 -0.45
CA ASN A 210 16.48 -25.76 -1.08
C ASN A 210 15.94 -25.61 -2.50
N GLY A 211 15.68 -24.38 -2.91
CA GLY A 211 15.59 -24.03 -4.32
C GLY A 211 16.94 -23.99 -5.02
N LYS A 212 16.94 -23.63 -6.29
CA LYS A 212 18.13 -23.43 -7.11
C LYS A 212 18.05 -22.09 -7.84
N SER A 213 19.19 -21.44 -8.07
CA SER A 213 19.27 -20.17 -8.79
C SER A 213 20.17 -20.29 -10.00
N PHE A 214 19.78 -19.61 -11.06
CA PHE A 214 20.51 -19.51 -12.34
C PHE A 214 20.48 -18.07 -12.83
N VAL A 215 21.18 -17.81 -13.91
CA VAL A 215 21.04 -16.57 -14.68
C VAL A 215 19.69 -16.59 -15.38
N CYS A 216 18.86 -15.61 -15.09
CA CYS A 216 17.50 -15.48 -15.62
C CYS A 216 17.33 -14.15 -16.33
N SER A 217 16.24 -13.97 -17.09
CA SER A 217 15.79 -12.67 -17.57
C SER A 217 15.51 -11.73 -16.39
N ASN A 218 15.52 -10.43 -16.65
CA ASN A 218 14.98 -9.45 -15.70
C ASN A 218 13.45 -9.33 -15.78
N ASP A 219 12.86 -9.82 -16.87
CA ASP A 219 11.44 -9.76 -17.14
C ASP A 219 10.67 -10.89 -16.45
N MET A 220 9.42 -10.61 -16.11
CA MET A 220 8.47 -11.63 -15.69
C MET A 220 8.22 -12.61 -16.84
N ARG A 221 7.94 -13.87 -16.51
CA ARG A 221 7.56 -14.86 -17.52
C ARG A 221 6.31 -14.45 -18.30
N GLN A 222 6.24 -14.92 -19.54
CA GLN A 222 5.02 -14.85 -20.36
C GLN A 222 4.27 -16.16 -20.25
N GLU A 223 2.94 -16.08 -20.11
CA GLU A 223 2.07 -17.27 -19.95
C GLU A 223 2.54 -18.22 -18.83
N GLU A 224 2.53 -19.51 -19.07
CA GLU A 224 2.97 -20.56 -18.14
C GLU A 224 4.40 -21.06 -18.42
N ASN A 225 5.22 -20.28 -19.11
CA ASN A 225 6.61 -20.63 -19.35
C ASN A 225 7.38 -20.82 -18.03
N PRO A 226 8.41 -21.69 -17.99
CA PRO A 226 9.21 -21.92 -16.80
C PRO A 226 9.81 -20.63 -16.24
N ALA A 227 9.66 -20.43 -14.92
CA ALA A 227 10.18 -19.26 -14.25
C ALA A 227 10.68 -19.58 -12.83
N ILE A 228 11.54 -18.72 -12.33
CA ILE A 228 12.03 -18.75 -10.96
C ILE A 228 11.41 -17.60 -10.16
N LEU A 229 10.95 -17.91 -8.94
CA LEU A 229 10.43 -16.89 -8.03
C LEU A 229 11.52 -15.90 -7.64
N LYS A 230 11.16 -14.62 -7.55
CA LYS A 230 11.96 -13.62 -6.86
C LYS A 230 11.83 -13.81 -5.35
N LEU A 231 12.76 -13.26 -4.59
CA LEU A 231 12.68 -13.27 -3.14
C LEU A 231 11.41 -12.52 -2.64
N SER A 232 10.99 -11.47 -3.36
CA SER A 232 9.76 -10.70 -3.09
C SER A 232 8.49 -11.54 -3.11
N ALA A 233 8.47 -12.67 -3.81
CA ALA A 233 7.35 -13.61 -3.81
C ALA A 233 6.96 -14.16 -2.42
N VAL A 234 7.88 -14.07 -1.43
CA VAL A 234 7.70 -14.61 -0.07
C VAL A 234 7.97 -13.56 1.01
N THR A 235 8.74 -12.53 0.70
CA THR A 235 9.31 -11.55 1.65
C THR A 235 8.28 -10.87 2.55
N TYR A 236 7.06 -10.66 2.07
CA TYR A 236 6.03 -9.94 2.84
C TYR A 236 5.03 -10.86 3.57
N GLY A 237 5.37 -12.15 3.70
CA GLY A 237 4.57 -13.10 4.46
C GLY A 237 3.31 -13.61 3.73
N VAL A 238 3.14 -13.21 2.47
CA VAL A 238 2.09 -13.66 1.56
C VAL A 238 2.74 -14.14 0.27
N TYR A 239 2.27 -15.25 -0.28
CA TYR A 239 2.77 -15.76 -1.55
C TYR A 239 2.27 -14.92 -2.73
N GLN A 240 3.19 -14.51 -3.61
CA GLN A 240 2.93 -13.70 -4.81
C GLN A 240 3.55 -14.38 -6.04
N GLN A 241 2.75 -15.13 -6.79
CA GLN A 241 3.22 -15.90 -7.95
C GLN A 241 3.75 -15.03 -9.08
N ASP A 242 3.28 -13.77 -9.20
CA ASP A 242 3.69 -12.84 -10.25
C ASP A 242 5.07 -12.23 -10.00
N GLU A 243 5.58 -12.34 -8.77
CA GLU A 243 6.96 -11.98 -8.44
C GLU A 243 7.93 -13.07 -8.90
N ASN A 244 8.14 -13.18 -10.21
CA ASN A 244 8.98 -14.17 -10.85
C ASN A 244 9.87 -13.57 -11.94
N LYS A 245 10.82 -14.38 -12.45
CA LYS A 245 11.71 -14.07 -13.58
C LYS A 245 11.68 -15.25 -14.55
N ALA A 246 11.56 -14.95 -15.84
CA ALA A 246 11.61 -15.99 -16.88
C ALA A 246 12.96 -16.71 -16.90
N ILE A 247 12.93 -18.02 -16.99
CA ILE A 247 14.11 -18.85 -17.22
C ILE A 247 14.47 -18.76 -18.71
N LEU A 248 15.74 -18.46 -19.01
CA LEU A 248 16.21 -18.27 -20.40
C LEU A 248 16.26 -19.60 -21.19
N ASP A 249 16.57 -20.71 -20.52
CA ASP A 249 16.63 -22.06 -21.09
C ASP A 249 15.75 -22.99 -20.27
N SER A 250 14.66 -23.44 -20.86
CA SER A 250 13.66 -24.30 -20.19
C SER A 250 14.25 -25.59 -19.63
N SER A 251 15.37 -26.09 -20.19
CA SER A 251 16.06 -27.28 -19.68
C SER A 251 16.65 -27.09 -18.29
N MET A 252 16.86 -25.83 -17.86
CA MET A 252 17.34 -25.49 -16.52
C MET A 252 16.24 -25.56 -15.44
N PHE A 253 14.99 -25.76 -15.81
CA PHE A 253 13.90 -25.90 -14.85
C PHE A 253 14.06 -27.17 -14.01
N VAL A 254 14.07 -27.01 -12.70
CA VAL A 254 14.27 -28.11 -11.75
C VAL A 254 12.95 -28.51 -11.12
N LYS A 255 12.40 -29.63 -11.59
CA LYS A 255 11.09 -30.14 -11.17
C LYS A 255 10.96 -30.30 -9.64
N SER A 256 12.02 -30.75 -8.95
CA SER A 256 12.01 -30.90 -7.48
C SER A 256 11.92 -29.56 -6.73
N ALA A 257 12.27 -28.45 -7.37
CA ALA A 257 12.15 -27.11 -6.81
C ALA A 257 10.85 -26.41 -7.22
N GLU A 258 9.99 -27.04 -8.03
CA GLU A 258 8.70 -26.48 -8.42
C GLU A 258 7.80 -26.26 -7.21
N VAL A 259 7.13 -25.10 -7.19
CA VAL A 259 6.22 -24.71 -6.11
C VAL A 259 4.82 -25.26 -6.37
N HIS A 260 4.22 -25.81 -5.33
CA HIS A 260 2.89 -26.40 -5.39
C HIS A 260 1.97 -25.81 -4.34
N LYS A 261 0.67 -25.88 -4.58
CA LYS A 261 -0.34 -25.59 -3.58
C LYS A 261 -0.09 -26.37 -2.29
N GLY A 262 -0.16 -25.71 -1.16
CA GLY A 262 0.11 -26.29 0.15
C GLY A 262 1.58 -26.24 0.58
N ASP A 263 2.48 -25.67 -0.23
CA ASP A 263 3.86 -25.44 0.18
C ASP A 263 3.96 -24.34 1.24
N LEU A 264 4.91 -24.50 2.14
CA LEU A 264 5.31 -23.51 3.12
C LEU A 264 6.71 -22.99 2.79
N LEU A 265 6.80 -21.77 2.28
CA LEU A 265 8.03 -21.16 1.78
C LEU A 265 8.63 -20.21 2.82
N PHE A 266 9.95 -20.24 2.99
CA PHE A 266 10.66 -19.48 4.01
C PHE A 266 11.88 -18.78 3.40
N THR A 267 12.03 -17.47 3.60
CA THR A 267 13.17 -16.68 3.09
C THR A 267 14.40 -16.91 3.96
N ARG A 268 15.38 -17.70 3.47
CA ARG A 268 16.64 -17.96 4.21
C ARG A 268 17.62 -16.79 4.18
N LYS A 269 17.58 -15.97 3.14
CA LYS A 269 18.43 -14.79 2.97
C LYS A 269 17.58 -13.56 2.66
N ASN A 270 17.79 -12.49 3.40
CA ASN A 270 17.16 -11.17 3.17
C ASN A 270 17.87 -10.10 4.01
N THR A 271 17.36 -8.86 3.97
CA THR A 271 17.76 -7.83 4.94
C THR A 271 17.45 -8.29 6.37
N PRO A 272 18.12 -7.74 7.41
CA PRO A 272 17.90 -8.15 8.81
C PRO A 272 16.43 -8.10 9.24
N GLU A 273 15.65 -7.13 8.75
CA GLU A 273 14.24 -6.95 9.11
C GLU A 273 13.34 -8.01 8.44
N LEU A 274 13.72 -8.47 7.24
CA LEU A 274 12.89 -9.31 6.38
C LEU A 274 13.35 -10.77 6.29
N VAL A 275 14.52 -11.11 6.84
CA VAL A 275 15.01 -12.50 6.85
C VAL A 275 14.06 -13.40 7.65
N GLY A 276 13.81 -14.59 7.14
CA GLY A 276 12.95 -15.57 7.79
C GLY A 276 11.46 -15.26 7.72
N MET A 277 11.03 -14.46 6.74
CA MET A 277 9.59 -14.36 6.41
C MET A 277 9.11 -15.65 5.75
N CYS A 278 7.88 -16.02 6.04
CA CYS A 278 7.27 -17.26 5.59
C CYS A 278 5.98 -16.98 4.83
N ALA A 279 5.71 -17.72 3.74
CA ALA A 279 4.47 -17.63 3.00
C ALA A 279 3.89 -19.03 2.74
N TYR A 280 2.58 -19.17 2.92
CA TYR A 280 1.84 -20.37 2.58
C TYR A 280 1.26 -20.23 1.16
N VAL A 281 1.42 -21.25 0.34
CA VAL A 281 0.96 -21.27 -1.05
C VAL A 281 -0.47 -21.77 -1.11
N ASN A 282 -1.43 -20.86 -1.12
CA ASN A 282 -2.86 -21.19 -1.23
C ASN A 282 -3.22 -21.69 -2.64
N ASP A 283 -2.60 -21.08 -3.64
CA ASP A 283 -2.75 -21.42 -5.05
C ASP A 283 -1.52 -20.93 -5.82
N THR A 284 -1.19 -21.59 -6.94
CA THR A 284 -0.05 -21.23 -7.80
C THR A 284 -0.24 -21.75 -9.21
N ALA A 285 0.22 -20.97 -10.18
CA ALA A 285 0.34 -21.43 -11.56
C ALA A 285 1.51 -22.44 -11.69
N PRO A 286 1.46 -23.36 -12.65
CA PRO A 286 2.51 -24.35 -12.87
C PRO A 286 3.83 -23.72 -13.33
N ASN A 287 4.90 -24.50 -13.33
CA ASN A 287 6.23 -24.14 -13.85
C ASN A 287 6.89 -22.95 -13.13
N LEU A 288 6.57 -22.75 -11.85
CA LEU A 288 7.26 -21.81 -10.96
C LEU A 288 8.17 -22.56 -10.01
N MET A 289 9.46 -22.22 -9.94
CA MET A 289 10.40 -22.86 -9.04
C MET A 289 11.00 -21.91 -8.00
N MET A 290 11.42 -22.46 -6.88
CA MET A 290 12.08 -21.73 -5.80
C MET A 290 13.54 -21.39 -6.18
N PRO A 291 14.02 -20.16 -5.87
CA PRO A 291 15.45 -19.83 -5.86
C PRO A 291 16.16 -20.45 -4.65
N ASP A 292 17.49 -20.45 -4.65
CA ASP A 292 18.32 -20.86 -3.51
C ASP A 292 18.16 -19.98 -2.24
N LEU A 293 17.52 -18.85 -2.38
CA LEU A 293 17.23 -17.90 -1.29
C LEU A 293 15.98 -18.27 -0.48
N ILE A 294 15.24 -19.28 -0.92
CA ILE A 294 13.98 -19.75 -0.32
C ILE A 294 14.10 -21.23 0.05
N PHE A 295 13.66 -21.55 1.27
CA PHE A 295 13.45 -22.93 1.71
C PHE A 295 11.98 -23.31 1.54
N ARG A 296 11.71 -24.60 1.24
CA ARG A 296 10.43 -25.25 1.49
C ARG A 296 10.51 -26.01 2.81
N LEU A 297 9.53 -25.75 3.70
CA LEU A 297 9.41 -26.43 4.98
C LEU A 297 8.35 -27.54 4.86
N ASN A 298 8.79 -28.79 4.83
CA ASN A 298 7.88 -29.92 4.81
C ASN A 298 7.56 -30.34 6.26
N THR A 299 6.35 -30.06 6.72
CA THR A 299 5.91 -30.39 8.09
C THR A 299 5.49 -31.84 8.22
N ASN A 300 5.62 -32.39 9.44
CA ASN A 300 5.04 -33.67 9.82
C ASN A 300 3.65 -33.47 10.46
N GLU A 301 3.07 -34.57 10.98
CA GLU A 301 1.73 -34.59 11.55
C GLU A 301 1.59 -33.84 12.90
N LYS A 302 2.68 -33.41 13.53
CA LYS A 302 2.64 -32.68 14.82
C LYS A 302 2.26 -31.23 14.67
N ILE A 303 2.48 -30.65 13.47
CA ILE A 303 2.29 -29.22 13.26
C ILE A 303 1.49 -28.91 12.00
N ASN A 304 0.49 -28.03 12.16
CA ASN A 304 -0.26 -27.50 11.03
C ASN A 304 0.53 -26.40 10.31
N LYS A 305 0.64 -26.48 8.98
CA LYS A 305 1.41 -25.52 8.15
C LYS A 305 0.92 -24.08 8.30
N ILE A 306 -0.39 -23.85 8.41
CA ILE A 306 -0.97 -22.52 8.53
C ILE A 306 -0.68 -21.94 9.92
N PHE A 307 -0.75 -22.76 10.98
CA PHE A 307 -0.31 -22.34 12.31
C PHE A 307 1.17 -21.94 12.29
N LEU A 308 2.05 -22.78 11.73
CA LEU A 308 3.49 -22.49 11.64
C LEU A 308 3.76 -21.22 10.82
N TRP A 309 3.07 -21.03 9.70
CA TRP A 309 3.14 -19.82 8.89
C TRP A 309 2.83 -18.56 9.72
N LYS A 310 1.72 -18.57 10.44
CA LYS A 310 1.29 -17.43 11.24
C LYS A 310 2.19 -17.21 12.46
N LEU A 311 2.69 -18.29 13.11
CA LEU A 311 3.66 -18.20 14.20
C LEU A 311 4.97 -17.54 13.75
N ILE A 312 5.57 -18.00 12.66
CA ILE A 312 6.85 -17.47 12.15
C ILE A 312 6.75 -15.98 11.82
N ASN A 313 5.62 -15.56 11.23
CA ASN A 313 5.39 -14.17 10.84
C ASN A 313 4.84 -13.30 11.97
N HIS A 314 4.51 -13.87 13.13
CA HIS A 314 3.92 -13.12 14.23
C HIS A 314 4.91 -12.10 14.80
N GLU A 315 4.49 -10.85 14.96
CA GLU A 315 5.36 -9.75 15.40
C GLU A 315 6.14 -10.05 16.68
N PHE A 316 5.50 -10.71 17.66
CA PHE A 316 6.17 -11.12 18.91
C PHE A 316 7.12 -12.31 18.74
N PHE A 317 7.11 -13.01 17.61
CA PHE A 317 8.02 -14.13 17.33
C PHE A 317 9.16 -13.75 16.40
N ARG A 318 9.04 -12.67 15.64
CA ARG A 318 10.03 -12.19 14.68
C ARG A 318 11.43 -12.01 15.31
N GLY A 319 11.53 -11.51 16.53
CA GLY A 319 12.80 -11.36 17.23
C GLY A 319 13.56 -12.69 17.39
N LYS A 320 12.86 -13.80 17.68
CA LYS A 320 13.46 -15.14 17.76
C LYS A 320 14.02 -15.60 16.41
N ILE A 321 13.30 -15.32 15.32
CA ILE A 321 13.74 -15.64 13.95
C ILE A 321 14.98 -14.81 13.57
N GLN A 322 14.97 -13.51 13.85
CA GLN A 322 16.10 -12.62 13.54
C GLN A 322 17.37 -12.98 14.34
N ASN A 323 17.22 -13.43 15.57
CA ASN A 323 18.35 -13.83 16.43
C ASN A 323 19.08 -15.08 15.95
N ILE A 324 18.45 -15.96 15.18
CA ILE A 324 19.13 -17.13 14.59
C ILE A 324 19.80 -16.82 13.25
N ALA A 325 19.60 -15.62 12.70
CA ALA A 325 20.26 -15.18 11.46
C ALA A 325 21.74 -14.80 11.72
N THR A 326 22.56 -14.99 10.70
CA THR A 326 23.97 -14.57 10.66
C THR A 326 24.22 -13.67 9.47
N GLY A 327 25.17 -12.77 9.58
CA GLY A 327 25.57 -11.83 8.52
C GLY A 327 26.03 -10.51 9.13
N SER A 328 26.85 -9.75 8.41
CA SER A 328 27.23 -8.39 8.81
C SER A 328 26.04 -7.46 8.67
N ALA A 329 25.84 -6.57 9.62
CA ALA A 329 24.67 -5.70 9.80
C ALA A 329 24.30 -4.77 8.63
N LYS A 330 24.97 -4.83 7.48
CA LYS A 330 24.80 -3.87 6.39
C LYS A 330 24.27 -4.43 5.04
N SER A 331 24.13 -5.76 4.84
CA SER A 331 23.69 -6.23 3.52
C SER A 331 22.67 -7.35 3.56
N MET A 332 23.05 -8.57 3.86
CA MET A 332 22.16 -9.73 3.81
C MET A 332 22.38 -10.65 5.02
N SER A 333 21.33 -10.84 5.80
CA SER A 333 21.28 -11.86 6.84
C SER A 333 20.94 -13.22 6.23
N ASN A 334 21.48 -14.30 6.82
CA ASN A 334 21.24 -15.67 6.35
C ASN A 334 20.91 -16.58 7.54
N ILE A 335 19.92 -17.45 7.34
CA ILE A 335 19.55 -18.50 8.27
C ILE A 335 19.91 -19.84 7.63
N SER A 336 20.81 -20.61 8.30
CA SER A 336 21.14 -21.97 7.85
C SER A 336 20.05 -22.98 8.27
N LYS A 337 20.01 -24.15 7.62
CA LYS A 337 19.08 -25.23 8.00
C LYS A 337 19.25 -25.63 9.45
N GLU A 338 20.50 -25.85 9.89
CA GLU A 338 20.83 -26.30 11.25
C GLU A 338 20.37 -25.30 12.31
N ARG A 339 20.40 -24.00 12.01
CA ARG A 339 19.91 -22.97 12.93
C ARG A 339 18.40 -22.91 12.97
N LEU A 340 17.76 -23.07 11.80
CA LEU A 340 16.31 -23.10 11.70
C LEU A 340 15.74 -24.37 12.39
N GLU A 341 16.38 -25.51 12.22
CA GLU A 341 16.01 -26.79 12.87
C GLU A 341 16.06 -26.69 14.41
N LYS A 342 17.02 -25.94 14.96
CA LYS A 342 17.16 -25.73 16.41
C LYS A 342 16.25 -24.66 16.98
N LEU A 343 15.50 -23.95 16.14
CA LEU A 343 14.58 -22.90 16.61
C LEU A 343 13.51 -23.50 17.50
N ALA A 344 13.47 -23.04 18.76
CA ALA A 344 12.42 -23.45 19.68
C ALA A 344 11.09 -22.73 19.35
N ILE A 345 10.07 -23.51 19.06
CA ILE A 345 8.70 -23.05 18.81
C ILE A 345 7.77 -23.57 19.91
N ILE A 346 6.67 -22.85 20.16
CA ILE A 346 5.56 -23.39 20.95
C ILE A 346 4.83 -24.45 20.12
N LEU A 347 4.42 -25.53 20.75
CA LEU A 347 3.67 -26.61 20.10
C LEU A 347 2.33 -26.86 20.85
N PRO A 348 1.29 -26.08 20.55
CA PRO A 348 -0.05 -26.33 21.08
C PRO A 348 -0.61 -27.64 20.59
N PRO A 349 -1.63 -28.21 21.26
CA PRO A 349 -2.36 -29.40 20.78
C PRO A 349 -2.84 -29.23 19.33
N LEU A 350 -2.70 -30.27 18.53
CA LEU A 350 -2.97 -30.22 17.07
C LEU A 350 -4.41 -29.79 16.73
N HIS A 351 -5.41 -30.14 17.59
CA HIS A 351 -6.79 -29.71 17.36
C HIS A 351 -6.93 -28.18 17.43
N LEU A 352 -6.25 -27.50 18.38
CA LEU A 352 -6.26 -26.02 18.45
C LEU A 352 -5.58 -25.39 17.21
N GLN A 353 -4.48 -26.00 16.73
CA GLN A 353 -3.81 -25.54 15.52
C GLN A 353 -4.76 -25.66 14.30
N ASN A 354 -5.49 -26.77 14.19
CA ASN A 354 -6.44 -27.01 13.10
C ASN A 354 -7.66 -26.08 13.16
N ASP A 355 -8.20 -25.81 14.36
CA ASP A 355 -9.28 -24.84 14.55
C ASP A 355 -8.86 -23.44 14.11
N PHE A 356 -7.65 -23.03 14.49
CA PHE A 356 -7.07 -21.77 14.03
C PHE A 356 -6.85 -21.75 12.51
N ALA A 357 -6.31 -22.80 11.92
CA ALA A 357 -6.10 -22.92 10.48
C ALA A 357 -7.43 -22.78 9.70
N THR A 358 -8.50 -23.44 10.18
CA THR A 358 -9.83 -23.33 9.58
C THR A 358 -10.36 -21.88 9.61
N LEU A 359 -10.11 -21.16 10.71
CA LEU A 359 -10.47 -19.72 10.78
C LEU A 359 -9.66 -18.90 9.77
N VAL A 360 -8.34 -19.11 9.69
CA VAL A 360 -7.47 -18.41 8.74
C VAL A 360 -7.92 -18.63 7.31
N GLU A 361 -8.21 -19.87 6.92
CA GLU A 361 -8.70 -20.20 5.57
C GLU A 361 -10.01 -19.49 5.22
N ARG A 362 -10.96 -19.45 6.17
CA ARG A 362 -12.22 -18.70 5.99
C ARG A 362 -11.99 -17.19 5.84
N VAL A 363 -11.09 -16.63 6.66
CA VAL A 363 -10.74 -15.21 6.56
C VAL A 363 -10.06 -14.91 5.23
N ASP A 364 -9.13 -15.75 4.78
CA ASP A 364 -8.44 -15.56 3.50
C ASP A 364 -9.42 -15.65 2.32
N GLN A 365 -10.40 -16.54 2.36
CA GLN A 365 -11.48 -16.60 1.35
C GLN A 365 -12.34 -15.32 1.35
N GLN A 366 -12.68 -14.79 2.53
CA GLN A 366 -13.39 -13.52 2.64
C GLN A 366 -12.54 -12.36 2.10
N LYS A 367 -11.24 -12.33 2.40
CA LYS A 367 -10.31 -11.31 1.87
C LYS A 367 -10.27 -11.32 0.36
N GLN A 368 -10.20 -12.49 -0.28
CA GLN A 368 -10.25 -12.60 -1.74
C GLN A 368 -11.54 -12.00 -2.33
N THR A 369 -12.69 -12.31 -1.72
CA THR A 369 -13.98 -11.74 -2.15
C THR A 369 -14.01 -10.22 -2.01
N VAL A 370 -13.50 -9.69 -0.89
CA VAL A 370 -13.43 -8.23 -0.64
C VAL A 370 -12.46 -7.56 -1.60
N GLN A 371 -11.31 -8.18 -1.88
CA GLN A 371 -10.32 -7.68 -2.82
C GLN A 371 -10.87 -7.58 -4.24
N GLN A 372 -11.55 -8.63 -4.72
CA GLN A 372 -12.22 -8.60 -6.03
C GLN A 372 -13.31 -7.50 -6.11
N SER A 373 -14.06 -7.31 -5.01
CA SER A 373 -15.03 -6.21 -4.92
C SER A 373 -14.36 -4.83 -4.98
N LEU A 374 -13.21 -4.67 -4.31
CA LEU A 374 -12.43 -3.44 -4.33
C LEU A 374 -11.93 -3.12 -5.74
N GLU A 375 -11.34 -4.09 -6.43
CA GLU A 375 -10.86 -3.92 -7.81
C GLU A 375 -11.98 -3.53 -8.79
N LYS A 376 -13.16 -4.16 -8.66
CA LYS A 376 -14.34 -3.79 -9.45
C LYS A 376 -14.81 -2.36 -9.18
N LEU A 377 -14.80 -1.92 -7.92
CA LEU A 377 -15.15 -0.55 -7.54
C LEU A 377 -14.16 0.48 -8.09
N GLU A 378 -12.86 0.20 -8.01
CA GLU A 378 -11.81 1.06 -8.54
C GLU A 378 -11.91 1.17 -10.07
N LEU A 379 -12.17 0.05 -10.77
CA LEU A 379 -12.40 0.05 -12.22
C LEU A 379 -13.66 0.83 -12.59
N MET A 380 -14.76 0.62 -11.86
CA MET A 380 -16.04 1.35 -12.08
C MET A 380 -15.85 2.85 -11.84
N LYS A 381 -15.15 3.25 -10.78
CA LYS A 381 -14.81 4.66 -10.55
C LYS A 381 -14.08 5.25 -11.74
N LYS A 382 -13.03 4.55 -12.22
CA LYS A 382 -12.25 5.01 -13.36
C LYS A 382 -13.12 5.19 -14.62
N ALA A 383 -13.99 4.25 -14.93
CA ALA A 383 -14.89 4.32 -16.08
C ALA A 383 -15.88 5.51 -15.97
N LEU A 384 -16.49 5.71 -14.80
CA LEU A 384 -17.41 6.83 -14.57
C LEU A 384 -16.69 8.19 -14.60
N MET A 385 -15.49 8.29 -14.05
CA MET A 385 -14.66 9.49 -14.15
C MET A 385 -14.34 9.84 -15.60
N GLN A 386 -14.05 8.83 -16.42
CA GLN A 386 -13.83 9.01 -17.86
C GLN A 386 -15.12 9.43 -18.59
N GLU A 387 -16.27 8.85 -18.26
CA GLU A 387 -17.56 9.21 -18.84
C GLU A 387 -17.98 10.65 -18.52
N TYR A 388 -17.77 11.08 -17.27
CA TYR A 388 -18.26 12.39 -16.82
C TYR A 388 -17.32 13.54 -17.15
N PHE A 389 -16.01 13.29 -17.22
CA PHE A 389 -14.98 14.33 -17.28
C PHE A 389 -13.94 14.12 -18.39
N GLY A 390 -13.92 12.96 -19.08
CA GLY A 390 -12.93 12.57 -20.10
C GLY A 390 -13.15 13.04 -21.53
#